data_fe629bc16b1083583fad4105d3c2bae7
#
_entry.id   fe629bc16b1083583fad4105d3c2bae7
#
_cell.length_a   1.000
_cell.length_b   1.000
_cell.length_c   1.000
_cell.angle_alpha   90.00
_cell.angle_beta   90.00
_cell.angle_gamma   90.00
#
_symmetry.space_group_name_H-M   'P 1'
#
loop_
_entity.id
_entity.type
_entity.pdbx_description
1 polymer ?
#
loop_
_entity_poly.entity_id
_entity_poly.type
_entity_poly.pdbx_seq_one_letter_code
_entity_poly.pdbx_strand_id
1 'polypeptide(L)'
;MKALPFPCIRPLPQHAAQAASLPYDVFRKEAADYVADRPLSFLNIDRPETQFPADQDMYAPEVYQRAAQLMQDRIDSRIYMRDPNRCYYIYELEMDGRVQTGLVAVCSVDEYEDGTIKRHELTREDK
;
A
#
# COMPACT_ATOMS: atom_id res chain seq x y z
N MET A 1 -9.20 -8.70 21.44
CA MET A 1 -8.80 -8.48 20.04
C MET A 1 -8.38 -9.80 19.44
N LYS A 2 -8.98 -10.18 18.31
CA LYS A 2 -8.61 -11.37 17.55
C LYS A 2 -7.84 -10.94 16.30
N ALA A 3 -6.60 -11.39 16.18
CA ALA A 3 -5.80 -11.21 14.98
C ALA A 3 -5.84 -12.53 14.17
N LEU A 4 -6.25 -12.48 12.92
CA LEU A 4 -6.44 -13.64 12.07
C LEU A 4 -5.49 -13.61 10.87
N PRO A 5 -5.03 -14.78 10.39
CA PRO A 5 -4.23 -14.86 9.18
C PRO A 5 -5.08 -14.61 7.93
N PHE A 6 -4.47 -14.10 6.87
CA PHE A 6 -5.13 -13.83 5.59
C PHE A 6 -4.21 -14.11 4.40
N PRO A 7 -4.74 -14.30 3.18
CA PRO A 7 -3.92 -14.42 1.97
C PRO A 7 -3.57 -13.02 1.46
N CYS A 8 -2.31 -12.61 1.54
CA CYS A 8 -1.83 -11.33 1.06
C CYS A 8 -1.66 -11.33 -0.47
N ILE A 9 -1.83 -10.17 -1.09
CA ILE A 9 -1.35 -9.91 -2.45
C ILE A 9 -0.04 -9.14 -2.30
N ARG A 10 1.03 -9.67 -2.87
CA ARG A 10 2.37 -9.09 -2.75
C ARG A 10 3.20 -9.33 -4.02
N PRO A 11 4.23 -8.52 -4.27
CA PRO A 11 5.11 -8.76 -5.41
C PRO A 11 5.83 -10.10 -5.27
N LEU A 12 6.09 -10.75 -6.41
CA LEU A 12 7.00 -11.88 -6.45
C LEU A 12 8.42 -11.43 -6.04
N PRO A 13 9.23 -12.31 -5.43
CA PRO A 13 10.56 -11.94 -4.91
C PRO A 13 11.46 -11.21 -5.91
N GLN A 14 11.45 -11.62 -7.19
CA GLN A 14 12.24 -10.98 -8.25
C GLN A 14 11.78 -9.55 -8.59
N HIS A 15 10.57 -9.17 -8.23
CA HIS A 15 9.99 -7.84 -8.46
C HIS A 15 9.94 -6.99 -7.18
N ALA A 16 10.25 -7.57 -6.02
CA ALA A 16 10.08 -6.91 -4.73
C ALA A 16 10.85 -5.58 -4.63
N ALA A 17 12.11 -5.57 -5.06
CA ALA A 17 12.94 -4.36 -5.01
C ALA A 17 12.43 -3.24 -5.94
N GLN A 18 11.82 -3.59 -7.09
CA GLN A 18 11.26 -2.63 -8.03
C GLN A 18 9.87 -2.13 -7.57
N ALA A 19 9.13 -2.98 -6.86
CA ALA A 19 7.82 -2.63 -6.31
C ALA A 19 7.92 -1.79 -5.03
N ALA A 20 8.99 -1.97 -4.26
CA ALA A 20 9.20 -1.20 -3.03
C ALA A 20 9.25 0.30 -3.32
N SER A 21 8.65 1.07 -2.43
CA SER A 21 8.66 2.53 -2.49
C SER A 21 8.77 3.09 -1.07
N LEU A 22 9.17 4.35 -0.98
CA LEU A 22 9.01 5.11 0.25
C LEU A 22 7.51 5.33 0.53
N PRO A 23 7.12 5.60 1.77
CA PRO A 23 5.73 5.94 2.12
C PRO A 23 5.21 7.12 1.28
N TYR A 24 3.94 7.09 0.93
CA TYR A 24 3.31 8.07 0.04
C TYR A 24 3.43 9.52 0.55
N ASP A 25 3.47 9.72 1.85
CA ASP A 25 3.52 11.01 2.52
C ASP A 25 4.91 11.66 2.56
N VAL A 26 5.95 10.89 2.20
CA VAL A 26 7.30 11.42 1.99
C VAL A 26 7.35 12.31 0.75
N PHE A 27 6.55 11.97 -0.27
CA PHE A 27 6.48 12.70 -1.51
C PHE A 27 5.36 13.73 -1.49
N ARG A 28 5.68 14.98 -1.83
CA ARG A 28 4.69 16.04 -2.04
C ARG A 28 4.43 16.21 -3.55
N LYS A 29 5.17 17.11 -4.19
CA LYS A 29 5.05 17.38 -5.63
C LYS A 29 5.97 16.51 -6.48
N GLU A 30 6.99 15.94 -5.89
CA GLU A 30 8.04 15.16 -6.57
C GLU A 30 7.61 13.70 -6.85
N ALA A 31 6.42 13.29 -6.45
CA ALA A 31 5.96 11.91 -6.64
C ALA A 31 5.93 11.50 -8.11
N ALA A 32 5.48 12.39 -9.00
CA ALA A 32 5.43 12.14 -10.45
C ALA A 32 6.83 11.92 -11.03
N ASP A 33 7.79 12.77 -10.67
CA ASP A 33 9.19 12.64 -11.11
C ASP A 33 9.82 11.35 -10.57
N TYR A 34 9.52 11.00 -9.32
CA TYR A 34 10.02 9.77 -8.70
C TYR A 34 9.55 8.51 -9.42
N VAL A 35 8.30 8.45 -9.89
CA VAL A 35 7.76 7.26 -10.54
C VAL A 35 7.99 7.21 -12.04
N ALA A 36 8.47 8.28 -12.68
CA ALA A 36 8.62 8.41 -14.12
C ALA A 36 9.48 7.29 -14.75
N ASP A 37 10.52 6.88 -14.05
CA ASP A 37 11.42 5.78 -14.45
C ASP A 37 11.21 4.48 -13.65
N ARG A 38 10.15 4.42 -12.82
CA ARG A 38 9.85 3.31 -11.90
C ARG A 38 8.46 2.74 -12.10
N PRO A 39 8.18 2.11 -13.26
CA PRO A 39 6.82 1.66 -13.60
C PRO A 39 6.24 0.61 -12.64
N LEU A 40 7.09 -0.14 -11.94
CA LEU A 40 6.66 -1.15 -10.98
C LEU A 40 6.56 -0.64 -9.53
N SER A 41 7.01 0.58 -9.24
CA SER A 41 6.88 1.15 -7.89
C SER A 41 5.44 1.10 -7.39
N PHE A 42 5.24 0.68 -6.15
CA PHE A 42 3.90 0.66 -5.53
C PHE A 42 3.30 2.07 -5.44
N LEU A 43 4.14 3.10 -5.40
CA LEU A 43 3.70 4.49 -5.40
C LEU A 43 2.79 4.85 -6.59
N ASN A 44 2.91 4.17 -7.74
CA ASN A 44 2.00 4.34 -8.87
C ASN A 44 0.55 3.92 -8.56
N ILE A 45 0.36 3.03 -7.59
CA ILE A 45 -0.97 2.59 -7.12
C ILE A 45 -1.44 3.46 -5.96
N ASP A 46 -0.52 3.82 -5.08
CA ASP A 46 -0.80 4.60 -3.86
C ASP A 46 -1.02 6.10 -4.17
N ARG A 47 -0.37 6.59 -5.21
CA ARG A 47 -0.47 7.95 -5.75
C ARG A 47 -0.80 7.93 -7.26
N PRO A 48 -1.96 7.39 -7.65
CA PRO A 48 -2.31 7.15 -9.06
C PRO A 48 -2.46 8.45 -9.86
N GLU A 49 -2.71 9.58 -9.20
CA GLU A 49 -2.75 10.90 -9.82
C GLU A 49 -1.43 11.31 -10.49
N THR A 50 -0.31 10.68 -10.13
CA THR A 50 1.00 10.91 -10.76
C THR A 50 1.04 10.54 -12.25
N GLN A 51 0.03 9.80 -12.74
CA GLN A 51 -0.10 9.39 -14.13
C GLN A 51 -1.06 10.28 -14.94
N PHE A 52 -1.57 11.34 -14.33
CA PHE A 52 -2.46 12.32 -14.93
C PHE A 52 -1.76 13.69 -15.04
N PRO A 53 -2.34 14.63 -15.80
CA PRO A 53 -1.87 16.01 -15.79
C PRO A 53 -1.84 16.63 -14.39
N ALA A 54 -0.95 17.59 -14.15
CA ALA A 54 -0.72 18.15 -12.83
C ALA A 54 -1.92 18.92 -12.23
N ASP A 55 -2.90 19.27 -13.06
CA ASP A 55 -4.16 19.91 -12.68
C ASP A 55 -5.33 18.92 -12.46
N GLN A 56 -5.06 17.61 -12.56
CA GLN A 56 -6.06 16.58 -12.28
C GLN A 56 -6.50 16.63 -10.83
N ASP A 57 -7.82 16.60 -10.61
CA ASP A 57 -8.37 16.36 -9.28
C ASP A 57 -7.98 14.95 -8.79
N MET A 58 -7.16 14.90 -7.76
CA MET A 58 -6.67 13.62 -7.20
C MET A 58 -7.78 12.75 -6.60
N TYR A 59 -8.95 13.31 -6.33
CA TYR A 59 -10.11 12.59 -5.82
C TYR A 59 -11.13 12.22 -6.92
N ALA A 60 -10.81 12.50 -8.18
CA ALA A 60 -11.69 12.14 -9.29
C ALA A 60 -11.81 10.61 -9.45
N PRO A 61 -13.00 10.09 -9.83
CA PRO A 61 -13.25 8.65 -9.94
C PRO A 61 -12.26 7.92 -10.86
N GLU A 62 -11.82 8.55 -11.94
CA GLU A 62 -10.85 7.98 -12.90
C GLU A 62 -9.48 7.72 -12.26
N VAL A 63 -9.09 8.50 -11.26
CA VAL A 63 -7.83 8.32 -10.52
C VAL A 63 -7.88 7.01 -9.72
N TYR A 64 -8.98 6.75 -9.01
CA TYR A 64 -9.20 5.50 -8.29
C TYR A 64 -9.35 4.31 -9.24
N GLN A 65 -10.01 4.48 -10.38
CA GLN A 65 -10.12 3.45 -11.41
C GLN A 65 -8.74 3.08 -11.94
N ARG A 66 -7.86 4.06 -12.13
CA ARG A 66 -6.47 3.81 -12.56
C ARG A 66 -5.69 3.01 -11.53
N ALA A 67 -5.81 3.29 -10.23
CA ALA A 67 -5.19 2.51 -9.17
C ALA A 67 -5.65 1.03 -9.22
N ALA A 68 -6.97 0.82 -9.33
CA ALA A 68 -7.55 -0.51 -9.42
C ALA A 68 -7.06 -1.27 -10.66
N GLN A 69 -6.99 -0.61 -11.83
CA GLN A 69 -6.48 -1.19 -13.06
C GLN A 69 -5.01 -1.59 -12.93
N LEU A 70 -4.15 -0.72 -12.38
CA LEU A 70 -2.74 -1.03 -12.16
C LEU A 70 -2.54 -2.23 -11.24
N MET A 71 -3.32 -2.33 -10.18
CA MET A 71 -3.27 -3.49 -9.28
C MET A 71 -3.64 -4.77 -10.04
N GLN A 72 -4.72 -4.75 -10.83
CA GLN A 72 -5.17 -5.90 -11.61
C GLN A 72 -4.13 -6.28 -12.66
N ASP A 73 -3.60 -5.31 -13.42
CA ASP A 73 -2.56 -5.54 -14.44
C ASP A 73 -1.33 -6.23 -13.85
N ARG A 74 -0.92 -5.86 -12.63
CA ARG A 74 0.22 -6.47 -11.94
C ARG A 74 -0.05 -7.90 -11.49
N ILE A 75 -1.29 -8.20 -11.11
CA ILE A 75 -1.71 -9.57 -10.78
C ILE A 75 -1.75 -10.42 -12.04
N ASP A 76 -2.37 -9.94 -13.11
CA ASP A 76 -2.52 -10.66 -14.38
C ASP A 76 -1.17 -10.92 -15.06
N SER A 77 -0.24 -9.96 -14.96
CA SER A 77 1.14 -10.08 -15.46
C SER A 77 2.05 -10.91 -14.55
N ARG A 78 1.54 -11.43 -13.43
CA ARG A 78 2.30 -12.18 -12.42
C ARG A 78 3.48 -11.42 -11.83
N ILE A 79 3.39 -10.09 -11.79
CA ILE A 79 4.29 -9.24 -11.01
C ILE A 79 3.93 -9.36 -9.54
N TYR A 80 2.62 -9.37 -9.25
CA TYR A 80 2.06 -9.67 -7.94
C TYR A 80 1.38 -11.02 -7.92
N MET A 81 1.40 -11.66 -6.77
CA MET A 81 0.70 -12.91 -6.51
C MET A 81 -0.15 -12.82 -5.25
N ARG A 82 -1.25 -13.55 -5.24
CA ARG A 82 -1.99 -13.83 -4.02
C ARG A 82 -1.40 -15.08 -3.38
N ASP A 83 -1.05 -15.01 -2.11
CA ASP A 83 -0.61 -16.19 -1.36
C ASP A 83 -1.73 -17.25 -1.33
N PRO A 84 -1.41 -18.53 -1.56
CA PRO A 84 -2.42 -19.59 -1.63
C PRO A 84 -3.01 -19.92 -0.25
N ASN A 85 -2.28 -19.64 0.81
CA ASN A 85 -2.65 -19.95 2.19
C ASN A 85 -2.87 -18.67 2.99
N ARG A 86 -3.66 -18.80 4.06
CA ARG A 86 -3.78 -17.75 5.07
C ARG A 86 -2.54 -17.78 5.96
N CYS A 87 -1.84 -16.67 6.03
CA CYS A 87 -0.61 -16.51 6.80
C CYS A 87 -0.67 -15.26 7.69
N TYR A 88 0.13 -15.24 8.71
CA TYR A 88 0.60 -14.01 9.35
C TYR A 88 1.86 -13.55 8.64
N TYR A 89 2.09 -12.24 8.57
CA TYR A 89 3.27 -11.69 7.92
C TYR A 89 4.11 -10.91 8.92
N ILE A 90 5.41 -11.05 8.80
CA ILE A 90 6.36 -10.22 9.53
C ILE A 90 6.68 -9.00 8.67
N TYR A 91 6.54 -7.84 9.26
CA TYR A 91 6.88 -6.56 8.63
C TYR A 91 8.04 -5.94 9.37
N GLU A 92 9.18 -5.82 8.71
CA GLU A 92 10.39 -5.23 9.29
C GLU A 92 10.70 -3.92 8.59
N LEU A 93 10.94 -2.89 9.40
CA LEU A 93 11.43 -1.60 8.96
C LEU A 93 12.80 -1.36 9.60
N GLU A 94 13.76 -0.97 8.78
CA GLU A 94 15.07 -0.54 9.25
C GLU A 94 15.30 0.92 8.87
N MET A 95 15.69 1.73 9.85
CA MET A 95 16.06 3.13 9.67
C MET A 95 17.17 3.50 10.65
N ASP A 96 18.27 4.02 10.14
CA ASP A 96 19.42 4.45 10.93
C ASP A 96 19.96 3.35 11.90
N GLY A 97 19.97 2.11 11.43
CA GLY A 97 20.42 0.94 12.20
C GLY A 97 19.43 0.46 13.27
N ARG A 98 18.23 1.03 13.32
CA ARG A 98 17.15 0.56 14.17
C ARG A 98 16.18 -0.31 13.37
N VAL A 99 15.94 -1.51 13.86
CA VAL A 99 14.97 -2.44 13.29
C VAL A 99 13.72 -2.44 14.14
N GLN A 100 12.57 -2.24 13.48
CA GLN A 100 11.26 -2.41 14.09
C GLN A 100 10.55 -3.57 13.39
N THR A 101 10.12 -4.56 14.16
CA THR A 101 9.42 -5.74 13.66
C THR A 101 7.95 -5.69 14.09
N GLY A 102 7.05 -5.83 13.14
CA GLY A 102 5.61 -5.88 13.35
C GLY A 102 4.98 -7.17 12.84
N LEU A 103 3.82 -7.50 13.38
CA LEU A 103 2.95 -8.57 12.92
C LEU A 103 1.80 -7.98 12.10
N VAL A 104 1.64 -8.47 10.85
CA VAL A 104 0.51 -8.09 9.99
C VAL A 104 -0.55 -9.18 10.01
N ALA A 105 -1.77 -8.80 10.33
CA ALA A 105 -2.93 -9.67 10.46
C ALA A 105 -4.22 -8.88 10.14
N VAL A 106 -5.34 -9.55 9.97
CA VAL A 106 -6.65 -8.91 9.89
C VAL A 106 -7.35 -8.95 11.25
N CYS A 107 -8.02 -7.87 11.59
CA CYS A 107 -8.82 -7.74 12.81
C CYS A 107 -10.28 -7.41 12.44
N SER A 108 -11.21 -7.64 13.37
CA SER A 108 -12.61 -7.27 13.17
C SER A 108 -12.79 -5.76 13.21
N VAL A 109 -13.57 -5.23 12.28
CA VAL A 109 -14.01 -3.83 12.29
C VAL A 109 -14.87 -3.54 13.52
N ASP A 110 -15.71 -4.49 13.93
CA ASP A 110 -16.54 -4.36 15.13
C ASP A 110 -15.69 -4.14 16.39
N GLU A 111 -14.56 -4.87 16.51
CA GLU A 111 -13.62 -4.69 17.63
C GLU A 111 -12.89 -3.32 17.60
N TYR A 112 -12.82 -2.68 16.43
CA TYR A 112 -12.34 -1.31 16.30
C TYR A 112 -13.41 -0.29 16.70
N GLU A 113 -14.66 -0.53 16.33
CA GLU A 113 -15.80 0.35 16.64
C GLU A 113 -16.18 0.30 18.13
N ASP A 114 -16.17 -0.88 18.75
CA ASP A 114 -16.50 -1.06 20.18
C ASP A 114 -15.35 -0.64 21.13
N GLY A 115 -14.19 -0.28 20.57
CA GLY A 115 -13.02 0.17 21.33
C GLY A 115 -12.19 -0.95 21.96
N THR A 116 -12.42 -2.21 21.60
CA THR A 116 -11.53 -3.34 21.95
C THR A 116 -10.14 -3.13 21.35
N ILE A 117 -10.09 -2.64 20.10
CA ILE A 117 -8.88 -2.12 19.48
C ILE A 117 -8.75 -0.64 19.81
N LYS A 118 -7.71 -0.28 20.54
CA LYS A 118 -7.50 1.11 20.95
C LYS A 118 -7.03 1.97 19.78
N ARG A 119 -7.71 3.07 19.56
CA ARG A 119 -7.29 4.10 18.61
C ARG A 119 -6.18 4.93 19.25
N HIS A 120 -5.05 5.07 18.57
CA HIS A 120 -3.98 5.92 19.09
C HIS A 120 -4.09 7.35 18.53
N GLU A 121 -4.77 7.55 17.42
CA GLU A 121 -5.08 8.87 16.84
C GLU A 121 -6.44 8.87 16.15
N LEU A 122 -7.00 10.04 15.93
CA LEU A 122 -8.24 10.23 15.20
C LEU A 122 -7.96 10.31 13.69
N THR A 123 -8.96 9.88 12.91
CA THR A 123 -8.95 10.09 11.46
C THR A 123 -8.99 11.59 11.16
N ARG A 124 -8.16 12.06 10.27
CA ARG A 124 -8.18 13.45 9.80
C ARG A 124 -9.29 13.62 8.77
N GLU A 125 -10.00 14.76 8.84
CA GLU A 125 -11.06 15.08 7.89
C GLU A 125 -10.52 15.50 6.51
N ASP A 126 -9.23 15.88 6.43
CA ASP A 126 -8.54 16.38 5.24
C ASP A 126 -7.77 15.28 4.46
N LYS A 127 -8.06 14.01 4.76
CA LYS A 127 -7.43 12.86 4.07
C LYS A 127 -8.45 11.84 3.62
#